data_c491a73437eeb300e9bf119831e4a34c
#
_entry.id   c491a73437eeb300e9bf119831e4a34c
#
_cell.length_a   1.000
_cell.length_b   1.000
_cell.length_c   1.000
_cell.angle_alpha   90.00
_cell.angle_beta   90.00
_cell.angle_gamma   90.00
#
_symmetry.space_group_name_H-M   'P 1'
#
loop_
_entity.id
_entity.type
_entity.pdbx_description
1 polymer ?
#
loop_
_entity_poly.entity_id
_entity_poly.type
_entity_poly.pdbx_seq_one_letter_code
_entity_poly.pdbx_strand_id
1 'polypeptide(L)'
;MLELKVVKRGRKVNLSPHQVAFHLKHADLRCPTYVLVQYYPPQAVTVARSELLLYAGDQVLELSKLGIELEPVGRWPWTGVPWHLLRQSLLTE
;
A
#
# COMPACT_ATOMS: atom_id res chain seq x y z
N MET A 1 -6.34 -2.70 -9.96
CA MET A 1 -5.41 -3.72 -9.48
C MET A 1 -4.82 -3.34 -8.15
N LEU A 2 -4.63 -4.29 -7.29
CA LEU A 2 -4.15 -4.09 -5.93
C LEU A 2 -2.98 -5.02 -5.65
N GLU A 3 -1.86 -4.47 -5.18
CA GLU A 3 -0.75 -5.26 -4.67
C GLU A 3 -0.68 -5.17 -3.16
N LEU A 4 -0.38 -6.29 -2.52
CA LEU A 4 -0.23 -6.36 -1.07
C LEU A 4 1.24 -6.52 -0.72
N LYS A 5 1.74 -5.66 0.17
CA LYS A 5 3.09 -5.72 0.72
C LYS A 5 3.02 -5.75 2.23
N VAL A 6 4.02 -6.39 2.85
CA VAL A 6 4.11 -6.49 4.31
C VAL A 6 5.42 -5.89 4.76
N VAL A 7 5.36 -4.97 5.72
CA VAL A 7 6.54 -4.35 6.35
C VAL A 7 6.52 -4.72 7.83
N LYS A 8 7.41 -5.63 8.24
CA LYS A 8 7.51 -6.07 9.63
C LYS A 8 8.58 -5.33 10.43
N ARG A 9 9.61 -4.84 9.74
CA ARG A 9 10.71 -4.11 10.38
C ARG A 9 11.14 -2.96 9.48
N GLY A 10 11.45 -1.83 10.11
CA GLY A 10 11.93 -0.67 9.38
C GLY A 10 10.83 0.06 8.63
N ARG A 11 11.23 0.77 7.60
CA ARG A 11 10.32 1.67 6.86
C ARG A 11 10.25 1.36 5.39
N LYS A 12 11.14 0.52 4.89
CA LYS A 12 11.28 0.29 3.46
C LYS A 12 10.19 -0.64 2.94
N VAL A 13 9.57 -0.23 1.85
CA VAL A 13 8.65 -1.05 1.08
C VAL A 13 9.39 -1.60 -0.13
N ASN A 14 9.51 -2.91 -0.22
CA ASN A 14 10.25 -3.55 -1.31
C ASN A 14 9.38 -3.65 -2.56
N LEU A 15 9.70 -2.81 -3.54
CA LEU A 15 9.05 -2.83 -4.85
C LEU A 15 10.12 -3.18 -5.89
N SER A 16 9.86 -4.22 -6.69
CA SER A 16 10.75 -4.57 -7.78
C SER A 16 10.65 -3.53 -8.90
N PRO A 17 11.69 -3.41 -9.76
CA PRO A 17 11.59 -2.52 -10.92
C PRO A 17 10.39 -2.83 -11.81
N HIS A 18 10.02 -4.10 -11.95
CA HIS A 18 8.83 -4.49 -12.71
C HIS A 18 7.55 -3.98 -12.08
N GLN A 19 7.44 -4.04 -10.76
CA GLN A 19 6.26 -3.53 -10.05
C GLN A 19 6.15 -2.02 -10.19
N VAL A 20 7.27 -1.31 -10.04
CA VAL A 20 7.29 0.15 -10.24
C VAL A 20 6.87 0.51 -11.66
N ALA A 21 7.47 -0.13 -12.66
CA ALA A 21 7.15 0.12 -14.07
C ALA A 21 5.68 -0.18 -14.37
N PHE A 22 5.14 -1.26 -13.81
CA PHE A 22 3.74 -1.63 -13.97
C PHE A 22 2.80 -0.53 -13.49
N HIS A 23 3.01 -0.05 -12.26
CA HIS A 23 2.15 0.99 -11.69
C HIS A 23 2.26 2.31 -12.44
N LEU A 24 3.48 2.70 -12.86
CA LEU A 24 3.68 3.94 -13.61
C LEU A 24 3.01 3.87 -14.98
N LYS A 25 3.11 2.73 -15.64
CA LYS A 25 2.46 2.54 -16.95
C LYS A 25 0.95 2.64 -16.83
N HIS A 26 0.37 2.03 -15.80
CA HIS A 26 -1.08 2.08 -15.60
C HIS A 26 -1.55 3.47 -15.20
N ALA A 27 -0.77 4.20 -14.39
CA ALA A 27 -1.06 5.59 -14.07
C ALA A 27 -1.11 6.45 -15.33
N ASP A 28 -0.15 6.25 -16.23
CA ASP A 28 -0.09 6.95 -17.53
C ASP A 28 -1.33 6.65 -18.38
N LEU A 29 -1.82 5.42 -18.35
CA LEU A 29 -3.01 5.00 -19.08
C LEU A 29 -4.31 5.33 -18.35
N ARG A 30 -4.22 6.02 -17.22
CA ARG A 30 -5.35 6.35 -16.35
C ARG A 30 -6.10 5.12 -15.85
N CYS A 31 -5.40 4.01 -15.71
CA CYS A 31 -5.92 2.79 -15.10
C CYS A 31 -5.50 2.76 -13.64
N PRO A 32 -6.41 2.98 -12.67
CA PRO A 32 -5.99 3.06 -11.28
C PRO A 32 -5.44 1.75 -10.76
N THR A 33 -4.28 1.83 -10.13
CA THR A 33 -3.67 0.73 -9.40
C THR A 33 -3.32 1.21 -8.00
N TYR A 34 -3.17 0.27 -7.06
CA TYR A 34 -2.93 0.60 -5.66
C TYR A 34 -1.94 -0.37 -5.04
N VAL A 35 -1.22 0.11 -4.04
CA VAL A 35 -0.37 -0.72 -3.20
C VAL A 35 -0.91 -0.65 -1.78
N LEU A 36 -1.26 -1.80 -1.21
CA LEU A 36 -1.73 -1.90 0.16
C LEU A 36 -0.59 -2.46 1.01
N VAL A 37 -0.15 -1.70 2.00
CA VAL A 37 0.96 -2.08 2.87
C VAL A 37 0.44 -2.44 4.24
N GLN A 38 0.68 -3.68 4.68
CA GLN A 38 0.44 -4.08 6.05
C GLN A 38 1.70 -3.77 6.85
N TYR A 39 1.62 -2.78 7.72
CA TYR A 39 2.74 -2.31 8.51
C TYR A 39 2.59 -2.76 9.96
N TYR A 40 3.65 -3.33 10.50
CA TYR A 40 3.73 -3.70 11.92
C TYR A 40 4.53 -2.62 12.64
N PRO A 41 3.88 -1.74 13.42
CA PRO A 41 4.61 -0.73 14.21
C PRO A 41 5.57 -1.40 15.18
N PRO A 42 6.60 -0.69 15.66
CA PRO A 42 7.47 -1.21 16.71
C PRO A 42 6.62 -1.72 17.88
N GLN A 43 6.98 -2.89 18.41
CA GLN A 43 6.26 -3.57 19.50
C GLN A 43 4.95 -4.25 19.08
N ALA A 44 4.50 -4.12 17.85
CA ALA A 44 3.35 -4.87 17.36
C ALA A 44 3.80 -6.29 16.99
N VAL A 45 3.37 -7.27 17.78
CA VAL A 45 3.74 -8.68 17.56
C VAL A 45 2.59 -9.50 17.01
N THR A 46 1.41 -8.89 16.85
CA THR A 46 0.23 -9.58 16.34
C THR A 46 -0.39 -8.80 15.19
N VAL A 47 -1.11 -9.52 14.34
CA VAL A 47 -1.83 -8.92 13.20
C VAL A 47 -2.83 -7.88 13.69
N ALA A 48 -3.47 -8.10 14.85
CA ALA A 48 -4.46 -7.18 15.38
C ALA A 48 -3.89 -5.78 15.69
N ARG A 49 -2.58 -5.67 15.90
CA ARG A 49 -1.90 -4.40 16.15
C ARG A 49 -1.24 -3.80 14.92
N SER A 50 -1.36 -4.45 13.78
CA SER A 50 -0.84 -3.91 12.52
C SER A 50 -1.74 -2.82 11.97
N GLU A 51 -1.21 -2.06 11.02
CA GLU A 51 -1.95 -1.02 10.31
C GLU A 51 -1.94 -1.31 8.82
N LEU A 52 -2.96 -0.84 8.12
CA LEU A 52 -3.00 -0.87 6.66
C LEU A 52 -2.81 0.53 6.12
N LEU A 53 -1.87 0.66 5.20
CA LEU A 53 -1.55 1.90 4.52
C LEU A 53 -1.85 1.71 3.04
N LEU A 54 -2.66 2.58 2.48
CA LEU A 54 -3.02 2.52 1.06
C LEU A 54 -2.26 3.60 0.29
N TYR A 55 -1.58 3.19 -0.77
CA TYR A 55 -0.87 4.10 -1.67
C TYR A 55 -1.43 3.97 -3.08
N ALA A 56 -1.56 5.11 -3.77
CA ALA A 56 -1.94 5.10 -5.17
C ALA A 56 -0.77 4.65 -6.05
N GLY A 57 -1.07 4.06 -7.20
CA GLY A 57 -0.04 3.56 -8.10
C GLY A 57 0.93 4.62 -8.60
N ASP A 58 0.50 5.89 -8.70
CA ASP A 58 1.37 6.99 -9.11
C ASP A 58 2.37 7.40 -8.01
N GLN A 59 2.23 6.90 -6.80
CA GLN A 59 3.14 7.16 -5.68
C GLN A 59 4.29 6.16 -5.59
N VAL A 60 4.37 5.17 -6.49
CA VAL A 60 5.30 4.04 -6.32
C VAL A 60 6.77 4.44 -6.31
N LEU A 61 7.16 5.47 -7.07
CA LEU A 61 8.55 5.94 -7.07
C LEU A 61 8.93 6.52 -5.71
N GLU A 62 8.06 7.36 -5.17
CA GLU A 62 8.27 7.96 -3.85
C GLU A 62 8.17 6.89 -2.76
N LEU A 63 7.25 5.95 -2.89
CA LEU A 63 7.10 4.85 -1.95
C LEU A 63 8.36 3.98 -1.91
N SER A 64 8.99 3.72 -3.05
CA SER A 64 10.21 2.93 -3.09
C SER A 64 11.40 3.65 -2.45
N LYS A 65 11.37 4.99 -2.42
CA LYS A 65 12.43 5.81 -1.81
C LYS A 65 12.18 6.07 -0.32
N LEU A 66 10.97 6.45 0.01
CA LEU A 66 10.60 6.89 1.36
C LEU A 66 10.00 5.78 2.22
N GLY A 67 9.50 4.70 1.58
CA GLY A 67 8.81 3.65 2.31
C GLY A 67 7.59 4.19 3.03
N ILE A 68 7.32 3.70 4.23
CA ILE A 68 6.16 4.10 5.01
C ILE A 68 6.23 5.55 5.53
N GLU A 69 7.34 6.25 5.34
CA GLU A 69 7.42 7.68 5.65
C GLU A 69 6.62 8.51 4.66
N LEU A 70 6.37 7.98 3.45
CA LEU A 70 5.47 8.63 2.51
C LEU A 70 4.05 8.58 3.07
N GLU A 71 3.34 9.72 3.00
CA GLU A 71 1.97 9.78 3.48
C GLU A 71 1.05 8.95 2.58
N PRO A 72 0.32 7.96 3.13
CA PRO A 72 -0.61 7.16 2.34
C PRO A 72 -1.88 7.95 2.02
N VAL A 73 -2.61 7.51 1.00
CA VAL A 73 -3.92 8.07 0.69
C VAL A 73 -4.98 7.57 1.67
N GLY A 74 -4.70 6.49 2.38
CA GLY A 74 -5.56 5.98 3.44
C GLY A 74 -4.75 5.21 4.47
N ARG A 75 -5.18 5.28 5.74
CA ARG A 75 -4.54 4.57 6.85
C ARG A 75 -5.60 4.09 7.81
N TRP A 76 -5.55 2.82 8.16
CA TRP A 76 -6.50 2.21 9.09
C TRP A 76 -5.80 1.24 10.03
N PRO A 77 -6.21 1.15 11.31
CA PRO A 77 -5.79 0.01 12.13
C PRO A 77 -6.38 -1.27 11.56
N TRP A 78 -5.71 -2.39 11.73
CA TRP A 78 -6.17 -3.67 11.18
C TRP A 78 -7.61 -3.98 11.57
N THR A 79 -7.98 -3.71 12.83
CA THR A 79 -9.32 -3.99 13.36
C THR A 79 -10.38 -2.98 12.88
N GLY A 80 -9.96 -1.86 12.29
CA GLY A 80 -10.86 -0.83 11.81
C GLY A 80 -10.87 -0.67 10.30
N VAL A 81 -10.31 -1.62 9.56
CA VAL A 81 -10.24 -1.54 8.10
C VAL A 81 -11.64 -1.69 7.50
N PRO A 82 -12.09 -0.73 6.68
CA PRO A 82 -13.38 -0.84 6.00
C PRO A 82 -13.26 -1.74 4.76
N TRP A 83 -13.04 -3.03 4.98
CA TRP A 83 -12.79 -3.99 3.91
C TRP A 83 -13.85 -3.97 2.81
N HIS A 84 -15.10 -3.81 3.20
CA HIS A 84 -16.21 -3.78 2.25
C HIS A 84 -16.05 -2.60 1.27
N LEU A 85 -15.77 -1.40 1.80
CA LEU A 85 -15.60 -0.20 0.99
C LEU A 85 -14.34 -0.27 0.14
N LEU A 86 -13.24 -0.75 0.71
CA LEU A 86 -11.99 -0.92 -0.02
C LEU A 86 -12.17 -1.90 -1.18
N ARG A 87 -12.85 -3.01 -0.94
CA ARG A 87 -13.10 -4.00 -1.96
C ARG A 87 -13.89 -3.41 -3.11
N GLN A 88 -14.94 -2.64 -2.83
CA GLN A 88 -15.72 -1.98 -3.87
C GLN A 88 -14.89 -0.97 -4.65
N SER A 89 -14.11 -0.14 -3.95
CA SER A 89 -13.33 0.93 -4.58
C SER A 89 -12.16 0.43 -5.40
N LEU A 90 -11.51 -0.66 -4.95
CA LEU A 90 -10.26 -1.11 -5.54
C LEU A 90 -10.41 -2.23 -6.55
N LEU A 91 -11.51 -2.98 -6.52
CA LEU A 91 -11.72 -4.14 -7.38
C LEU A 91 -12.74 -3.92 -8.49
N THR A 92 -13.51 -2.84 -8.44
CA THR A 92 -14.45 -2.47 -9.49
C THR A 92 -13.80 -1.48 -10.44
N GLU A 93 -13.05 -1.99 -11.35
CA GLU A 93 -12.44 -1.16 -12.40
C GLU A 93 -13.18 -1.32 -13.72
#